data_a2424ef678258be8a0f9e1ffdb1b1746
#
_entry.id   a2424ef678258be8a0f9e1ffdb1b1746
#
_cell.length_a   1.000
_cell.length_b   1.000
_cell.length_c   1.000
_cell.angle_alpha   90.00
_cell.angle_beta   90.00
_cell.angle_gamma   90.00
#
_symmetry.space_group_name_H-M   'P 1'
#
loop_
_entity.id
_entity.type
_entity.pdbx_description
1 polymer ?
#
loop_
_entity_poly.entity_id
_entity_poly.type
_entity_poly.pdbx_seq_one_letter_code
_entity_poly.pdbx_strand_id
1 'polypeptide(L)'
;MKIYKLSFLLLIILQFSCNSQVKKINGLSFVASRDSIDAKHINPALRTNSNYVALMPYSFIRNIEIPKIEFNTNREWFGESKNGLLQYAKEFQKVDVKIMIKPHLWLRRGGFTGDLKPTTEENWILLENSYRDYILTYAKAATELNAEILCIGTELEGFVMNRPIYWQKIIKEIKEVYKGKLTYAANWNEFNRIPFWGELDFIGIDAYFPLSEKKSPTIQEFENGWKPHKKDII
;
A
#
# COMPACT_ATOMS: atom_id res chain seq x y z
N MET A 1 -56.06 6.03 -20.47
CA MET A 1 -54.90 5.44 -21.17
C MET A 1 -53.56 6.21 -21.04
N LYS A 2 -53.55 7.53 -20.85
CA LYS A 2 -52.29 8.30 -20.68
C LYS A 2 -51.62 8.14 -19.28
N ILE A 3 -52.42 7.98 -18.22
CA ILE A 3 -51.94 7.87 -16.82
C ILE A 3 -51.16 6.57 -16.59
N TYR A 4 -51.63 5.45 -17.14
CA TYR A 4 -50.92 4.15 -16.99
C TYR A 4 -49.56 4.11 -17.70
N LYS A 5 -49.41 4.85 -18.81
CA LYS A 5 -48.12 4.95 -19.50
C LYS A 5 -47.11 5.75 -18.68
N LEU A 6 -47.56 6.79 -17.98
CA LEU A 6 -46.67 7.60 -17.13
C LEU A 6 -46.22 6.82 -15.88
N SER A 7 -47.14 6.08 -15.24
CA SER A 7 -46.83 5.23 -14.09
C SER A 7 -45.85 4.10 -14.43
N PHE A 8 -45.99 3.49 -15.62
CA PHE A 8 -45.11 2.44 -16.09
C PHE A 8 -43.70 2.98 -16.39
N LEU A 9 -43.61 4.20 -16.94
CA LEU A 9 -42.32 4.87 -17.17
C LEU A 9 -41.59 5.22 -15.85
N LEU A 10 -42.36 5.65 -14.83
CA LEU A 10 -41.81 5.94 -13.49
C LEU A 10 -41.27 4.67 -12.81
N LEU A 11 -41.96 3.54 -12.96
CA LEU A 11 -41.50 2.25 -12.42
C LEU A 11 -40.19 1.76 -13.07
N ILE A 12 -40.01 2.01 -14.37
CA ILE A 12 -38.75 1.64 -15.07
C ILE A 12 -37.58 2.52 -14.58
N ILE A 13 -37.80 3.80 -14.31
CA ILE A 13 -36.76 4.69 -13.81
C ILE A 13 -36.29 4.28 -12.38
N LEU A 14 -37.19 3.77 -11.55
CA LEU A 14 -36.86 3.27 -10.22
C LEU A 14 -36.02 1.98 -10.24
N GLN A 15 -36.02 1.22 -11.30
CA GLN A 15 -35.19 0.01 -11.46
C GLN A 15 -33.72 0.33 -11.75
N PHE A 16 -33.40 1.55 -12.20
CA PHE A 16 -32.02 2.04 -12.38
C PHE A 16 -31.40 2.68 -11.15
N SER A 17 -32.11 2.73 -10.04
CA SER A 17 -31.56 3.13 -8.73
C SER A 17 -30.76 1.98 -8.11
N CYS A 18 -29.63 1.74 -8.72
CA CYS A 18 -28.80 0.89 -8.55
C CYS A 18 -27.70 0.75 -7.68
N ASN A 19 -27.42 -0.22 -7.27
CA ASN A 19 -26.31 -0.88 -6.61
C ASN A 19 -24.93 -0.53 -7.16
N SER A 20 -24.40 0.64 -6.86
CA SER A 20 -22.96 0.78 -6.76
C SER A 20 -22.49 0.23 -5.40
N GLN A 21 -22.67 -1.05 -5.14
CA GLN A 21 -21.89 -1.67 -4.09
C GLN A 21 -20.43 -1.47 -4.45
N VAL A 22 -19.75 -0.62 -3.69
CA VAL A 22 -18.28 -0.49 -3.78
C VAL A 22 -17.73 -1.91 -3.58
N LYS A 23 -17.19 -2.47 -4.66
CA LYS A 23 -16.68 -3.84 -4.62
C LYS A 23 -15.54 -3.89 -3.60
N LYS A 24 -15.73 -4.65 -2.54
CA LYS A 24 -14.74 -4.79 -1.48
C LYS A 24 -13.42 -5.31 -2.04
N ILE A 25 -12.32 -4.66 -1.67
CA ILE A 25 -10.97 -5.15 -1.93
C ILE A 25 -10.63 -6.20 -0.88
N ASN A 26 -10.54 -7.46 -1.29
CA ASN A 26 -10.07 -8.56 -0.46
C ASN A 26 -8.67 -8.91 -0.94
N GLY A 27 -7.68 -8.35 -0.31
CA GLY A 27 -6.27 -8.52 -0.68
C GLY A 27 -5.50 -9.35 0.33
N LEU A 28 -4.39 -9.89 -0.12
CA LEU A 28 -3.37 -10.45 0.74
C LEU A 28 -1.99 -9.90 0.38
N SER A 29 -1.09 -9.85 1.33
CA SER A 29 0.32 -9.57 1.11
C SER A 29 1.05 -10.83 0.68
N PHE A 30 1.71 -10.78 -0.47
CA PHE A 30 2.50 -11.90 -1.00
C PHE A 30 3.97 -11.63 -0.79
N VAL A 31 4.57 -12.40 0.09
CA VAL A 31 5.95 -12.20 0.51
C VAL A 31 6.92 -12.57 -0.61
N ALA A 32 7.94 -11.74 -0.80
CA ALA A 32 9.01 -11.98 -1.75
C ALA A 32 9.81 -13.25 -1.41
N SER A 33 10.29 -13.95 -2.42
CA SER A 33 11.15 -15.11 -2.28
C SER A 33 12.44 -14.96 -3.11
N ARG A 34 13.37 -15.91 -2.95
CA ARG A 34 14.62 -15.90 -3.72
C ARG A 34 14.43 -16.26 -5.18
N ASP A 35 13.35 -16.96 -5.48
CA ASP A 35 13.10 -17.57 -6.78
C ASP A 35 11.89 -16.93 -7.48
N SER A 36 11.77 -17.18 -8.79
CA SER A 36 10.55 -16.90 -9.55
C SER A 36 9.40 -17.78 -9.07
N ILE A 37 8.18 -17.33 -9.30
CA ILE A 37 6.96 -18.06 -8.94
C ILE A 37 6.25 -18.61 -10.18
N ASP A 38 5.39 -19.58 -9.95
CA ASP A 38 4.50 -20.20 -10.93
C ASP A 38 3.12 -20.47 -10.31
N ALA A 39 2.24 -21.13 -11.04
CA ALA A 39 0.87 -21.43 -10.60
C ALA A 39 0.81 -22.15 -9.23
N LYS A 40 1.76 -23.03 -8.90
CA LYS A 40 1.75 -23.74 -7.61
C LYS A 40 1.92 -22.80 -6.42
N HIS A 41 2.65 -21.69 -6.59
CA HIS A 41 2.86 -20.68 -5.55
C HIS A 41 1.65 -19.75 -5.38
N ILE A 42 0.85 -19.57 -6.44
CA ILE A 42 -0.35 -18.73 -6.45
C ILE A 42 -1.57 -19.46 -5.87
N ASN A 43 -1.69 -20.77 -6.11
CA ASN A 43 -2.84 -21.56 -5.69
C ASN A 43 -3.22 -21.41 -4.19
N PRO A 44 -2.29 -21.33 -3.22
CA PRO A 44 -2.64 -21.05 -1.83
C PRO A 44 -3.31 -19.67 -1.65
N ALA A 45 -2.86 -18.65 -2.40
CA ALA A 45 -3.47 -17.32 -2.36
C ALA A 45 -4.90 -17.33 -2.92
N LEU A 46 -5.15 -18.03 -4.01
CA LEU A 46 -6.49 -18.14 -4.61
C LEU A 46 -7.51 -18.80 -3.68
N ARG A 47 -7.08 -19.74 -2.84
CA ARG A 47 -7.95 -20.40 -1.84
C ARG A 47 -8.50 -19.44 -0.77
N THR A 48 -7.93 -18.26 -0.60
CA THR A 48 -8.42 -17.24 0.33
C THR A 48 -9.53 -16.37 -0.27
N ASN A 49 -9.95 -16.62 -1.52
CA ASN A 49 -10.88 -15.78 -2.29
C ASN A 49 -10.40 -14.32 -2.42
N SER A 50 -9.10 -14.10 -2.45
CA SER A 50 -8.52 -12.79 -2.65
C SER A 50 -8.72 -12.34 -4.10
N ASN A 51 -9.16 -11.08 -4.27
CA ASN A 51 -9.27 -10.43 -5.59
C ASN A 51 -8.14 -9.43 -5.83
N TYR A 52 -7.27 -9.21 -4.84
CA TYR A 52 -6.07 -8.39 -4.91
C TYR A 52 -4.88 -9.09 -4.26
N VAL A 53 -3.70 -8.74 -4.74
CA VAL A 53 -2.43 -9.09 -4.09
C VAL A 53 -1.57 -7.85 -3.91
N ALA A 54 -1.01 -7.65 -2.72
CA ALA A 54 0.02 -6.68 -2.47
C ALA A 54 1.38 -7.33 -2.67
N LEU A 55 2.11 -6.91 -3.70
CA LEU A 55 3.47 -7.32 -3.97
C LEU A 55 4.44 -6.33 -3.32
N MET A 56 5.39 -6.85 -2.60
CA MET A 56 6.27 -6.07 -1.72
C MET A 56 7.72 -6.18 -2.17
N PRO A 57 8.17 -5.38 -3.16
CA PRO A 57 9.58 -5.25 -3.42
C PRO A 57 10.29 -4.54 -2.26
N TYR A 58 11.51 -4.95 -1.95
CA TYR A 58 12.27 -4.41 -0.84
C TYR A 58 13.43 -3.54 -1.29
N SER A 59 13.73 -2.54 -0.48
CA SER A 59 14.90 -1.69 -0.57
C SER A 59 15.52 -1.52 0.81
N PHE A 60 16.77 -1.06 0.86
CA PHE A 60 17.57 -1.13 2.08
C PHE A 60 18.30 0.19 2.34
N ILE A 61 18.24 0.67 3.58
CA ILE A 61 19.20 1.65 4.11
C ILE A 61 20.20 0.88 4.96
N ARG A 62 21.42 0.72 4.44
CA ARG A 62 22.48 -0.08 5.09
C ARG A 62 23.20 0.66 6.19
N ASN A 63 23.26 1.98 6.10
CA ASN A 63 23.86 2.85 7.11
C ASN A 63 22.90 4.01 7.40
N ILE A 64 22.39 4.08 8.62
CA ILE A 64 21.44 5.12 9.02
C ILE A 64 22.10 6.51 9.11
N GLU A 65 23.42 6.56 9.31
CA GLU A 65 24.20 7.81 9.30
C GLU A 65 24.37 8.38 7.87
N ILE A 66 24.21 7.52 6.86
CA ILE A 66 24.23 7.86 5.43
C ILE A 66 22.97 7.24 4.82
N PRO A 67 21.79 7.85 5.01
CA PRO A 67 20.49 7.22 4.76
C PRO A 67 20.13 7.14 3.27
N LYS A 68 21.03 6.57 2.48
CA LYS A 68 20.84 6.30 1.06
C LYS A 68 20.06 5.00 0.88
N ILE A 69 19.01 5.05 0.09
CA ILE A 69 18.22 3.87 -0.27
C ILE A 69 18.92 3.12 -1.41
N GLU A 70 19.19 1.85 -1.17
CA GLU A 70 19.72 0.90 -2.16
C GLU A 70 18.60 -0.05 -2.57
N PHE A 71 18.39 -0.22 -3.87
CA PHE A 71 17.38 -1.10 -4.46
C PHE A 71 17.79 -1.58 -5.85
N ASN A 72 17.24 -2.69 -6.31
CA ASN A 72 17.60 -3.33 -7.58
C ASN A 72 19.11 -3.57 -7.73
N THR A 73 19.76 -3.94 -6.64
CA THR A 73 21.16 -4.38 -6.61
C THR A 73 21.20 -5.90 -6.84
N ASN A 74 22.40 -6.49 -6.90
CA ASN A 74 22.52 -7.94 -7.01
C ASN A 74 22.49 -8.67 -5.64
N ARG A 75 21.99 -7.99 -4.58
CA ARG A 75 22.02 -8.50 -3.19
C ARG A 75 20.62 -8.82 -2.67
N GLU A 76 19.58 -8.34 -3.32
CA GLU A 76 18.20 -8.64 -2.99
C GLU A 76 17.83 -10.03 -3.51
N TRP A 77 16.84 -10.62 -2.87
CA TRP A 77 16.16 -11.78 -3.44
C TRP A 77 15.45 -11.41 -4.74
N PHE A 78 15.25 -12.40 -5.60
CA PHE A 78 14.59 -12.15 -6.88
C PHE A 78 13.26 -11.40 -6.72
N GLY A 79 12.38 -11.87 -5.83
CA GLY A 79 11.07 -11.26 -5.59
C GLY A 79 11.11 -9.87 -4.92
N GLU A 80 12.26 -9.46 -4.35
CA GLU A 80 12.44 -8.12 -3.79
C GLU A 80 12.80 -7.10 -4.87
N SER A 81 13.31 -7.55 -6.02
CA SER A 81 13.74 -6.71 -7.13
C SER A 81 12.57 -6.27 -8.02
N LYS A 82 12.81 -5.25 -8.87
CA LYS A 82 11.86 -4.85 -9.92
C LYS A 82 11.54 -6.02 -10.87
N ASN A 83 12.54 -6.81 -11.26
CA ASN A 83 12.33 -7.94 -12.17
C ASN A 83 11.44 -9.03 -11.55
N GLY A 84 11.65 -9.31 -10.28
CA GLY A 84 10.79 -10.24 -9.53
C GLY A 84 9.37 -9.71 -9.37
N LEU A 85 9.21 -8.43 -9.05
CA LEU A 85 7.90 -7.78 -9.01
C LEU A 85 7.15 -7.95 -10.34
N LEU A 86 7.81 -7.68 -11.47
CA LEU A 86 7.20 -7.82 -12.80
C LEU A 86 6.79 -9.27 -13.09
N GLN A 87 7.63 -10.22 -12.73
CA GLN A 87 7.33 -11.64 -12.92
C GLN A 87 6.16 -12.09 -12.03
N TYR A 88 6.17 -11.74 -10.75
CA TYR A 88 5.10 -12.08 -9.81
C TYR A 88 3.75 -11.50 -10.23
N ALA A 89 3.73 -10.22 -10.60
CA ALA A 89 2.53 -9.56 -11.06
C ALA A 89 1.90 -10.26 -12.28
N LYS A 90 2.73 -10.61 -13.28
CA LYS A 90 2.27 -11.33 -14.46
C LYS A 90 1.64 -12.69 -14.14
N GLU A 91 2.19 -13.41 -13.16
CA GLU A 91 1.60 -14.70 -12.75
C GLU A 91 0.21 -14.50 -12.10
N PHE A 92 0.05 -13.51 -11.20
CA PHE A 92 -1.25 -13.21 -10.60
C PHE A 92 -2.26 -12.67 -11.62
N GLN A 93 -1.82 -11.88 -12.60
CA GLN A 93 -2.69 -11.35 -13.66
C GLN A 93 -3.26 -12.45 -14.58
N LYS A 94 -2.55 -13.58 -14.77
CA LYS A 94 -3.08 -14.74 -15.53
C LYS A 94 -4.34 -15.34 -14.91
N VAL A 95 -4.61 -15.08 -13.65
CA VAL A 95 -5.76 -15.60 -12.89
C VAL A 95 -6.68 -14.47 -12.38
N ASP A 96 -6.68 -13.32 -13.08
CA ASP A 96 -7.53 -12.15 -12.83
C ASP A 96 -7.42 -11.56 -11.41
N VAL A 97 -6.29 -11.77 -10.72
CA VAL A 97 -6.00 -11.12 -9.44
C VAL A 97 -5.36 -9.76 -9.72
N LYS A 98 -5.94 -8.72 -9.13
CA LYS A 98 -5.50 -7.34 -9.27
C LYS A 98 -4.27 -7.05 -8.42
N ILE A 99 -3.45 -6.13 -8.90
CA ILE A 99 -2.14 -5.84 -8.31
C ILE A 99 -2.17 -4.54 -7.51
N MET A 100 -1.69 -4.62 -6.28
CA MET A 100 -1.18 -3.51 -5.50
C MET A 100 0.34 -3.64 -5.40
N ILE A 101 1.07 -2.59 -5.70
CA ILE A 101 2.50 -2.54 -5.43
C ILE A 101 2.71 -1.79 -4.12
N LYS A 102 3.32 -2.46 -3.14
CA LYS A 102 3.62 -1.91 -1.81
C LYS A 102 5.13 -1.98 -1.54
N PRO A 103 5.94 -1.07 -2.08
CA PRO A 103 7.37 -1.08 -1.88
C PRO A 103 7.73 -0.86 -0.40
N HIS A 104 8.62 -1.69 0.13
CA HIS A 104 9.06 -1.64 1.52
C HIS A 104 10.50 -1.14 1.65
N LEU A 105 10.74 -0.38 2.69
CA LEU A 105 12.07 0.06 3.08
C LEU A 105 12.50 -0.72 4.33
N TRP A 106 13.71 -1.29 4.31
CA TRP A 106 14.30 -2.00 5.42
C TRP A 106 15.51 -1.27 5.97
N LEU A 107 15.53 -1.02 7.25
CA LEU A 107 16.69 -0.46 7.93
C LEU A 107 17.60 -1.57 8.43
N ARG A 108 18.90 -1.47 8.16
CA ARG A 108 19.88 -2.42 8.69
C ARG A 108 19.78 -2.51 10.21
N ARG A 109 19.88 -3.74 10.75
CA ARG A 109 19.74 -4.07 12.17
C ARG A 109 18.30 -3.96 12.70
N GLY A 110 17.29 -3.91 11.83
CA GLY A 110 15.89 -3.98 12.26
C GLY A 110 15.38 -2.70 12.94
N GLY A 111 15.94 -1.54 12.58
CA GLY A 111 15.38 -0.27 13.03
C GLY A 111 13.96 -0.04 12.51
N PHE A 112 13.12 0.63 13.29
CA PHE A 112 11.77 1.01 12.85
C PHE A 112 11.85 2.16 11.83
N THR A 113 11.21 1.99 10.69
CA THR A 113 11.22 2.98 9.60
C THR A 113 10.57 4.30 9.96
N GLY A 114 9.60 4.26 10.87
CA GLY A 114 8.96 5.46 11.42
C GLY A 114 9.91 6.39 12.17
N ASP A 115 11.04 5.88 12.68
CA ASP A 115 12.07 6.67 13.35
C ASP A 115 13.10 7.28 12.39
N LEU A 116 12.94 7.07 11.08
CA LEU A 116 13.89 7.57 10.07
C LEU A 116 13.88 9.10 10.03
N LYS A 117 14.87 9.68 10.71
CA LYS A 117 14.99 11.12 10.90
C LYS A 117 16.46 11.54 10.86
N PRO A 118 17.01 11.80 9.67
CA PRO A 118 18.34 12.36 9.51
C PRO A 118 18.54 13.64 10.32
N THR A 119 19.76 13.85 10.82
CA THR A 119 20.10 15.00 11.67
C THR A 119 20.71 16.17 10.91
N THR A 120 21.20 15.94 9.68
CA THR A 120 21.81 16.97 8.85
C THR A 120 21.03 17.18 7.54
N GLU A 121 21.14 18.38 6.97
CA GLU A 121 20.47 18.70 5.71
C GLU A 121 21.03 17.87 4.54
N GLU A 122 22.32 17.60 4.54
CA GLU A 122 22.98 16.76 3.52
C GLU A 122 22.38 15.34 3.50
N ASN A 123 22.12 14.79 4.67
CA ASN A 123 21.51 13.47 4.82
C ASN A 123 20.02 13.48 4.45
N TRP A 124 19.30 14.57 4.72
CA TRP A 124 17.96 14.74 4.22
C TRP A 124 17.90 14.76 2.69
N ILE A 125 18.74 15.56 2.04
CA ILE A 125 18.86 15.64 0.58
C ILE A 125 19.21 14.26 -0.01
N LEU A 126 20.13 13.54 0.63
CA LEU A 126 20.51 12.19 0.20
C LEU A 126 19.32 11.20 0.27
N LEU A 127 18.58 11.22 1.39
CA LEU A 127 17.38 10.41 1.58
C LEU A 127 16.31 10.78 0.54
N GLU A 128 15.99 12.06 0.40
CA GLU A 128 14.98 12.56 -0.52
C GLU A 128 15.28 12.16 -1.97
N ASN A 129 16.51 12.36 -2.42
CA ASN A 129 16.91 12.01 -3.79
C ASN A 129 16.84 10.50 -4.03
N SER A 130 17.37 9.70 -3.11
CA SER A 130 17.34 8.25 -3.25
C SER A 130 15.94 7.67 -3.10
N TYR A 131 15.09 8.26 -2.26
CA TYR A 131 13.66 7.89 -2.16
C TYR A 131 12.90 8.23 -3.43
N ARG A 132 13.17 9.39 -4.03
CA ARG A 132 12.58 9.79 -5.30
C ARG A 132 12.89 8.77 -6.41
N ASP A 133 14.16 8.40 -6.57
CA ASP A 133 14.58 7.41 -7.56
C ASP A 133 13.92 6.04 -7.33
N TYR A 134 13.85 5.63 -6.10
CA TYR A 134 13.20 4.39 -5.66
C TYR A 134 11.71 4.39 -5.98
N ILE A 135 10.95 5.35 -5.46
CA ILE A 135 9.48 5.32 -5.59
C ILE A 135 9.03 5.56 -7.03
N LEU A 136 9.72 6.41 -7.80
CA LEU A 136 9.41 6.62 -9.21
C LEU A 136 9.74 5.39 -10.06
N THR A 137 10.73 4.58 -9.68
CA THR A 137 10.99 3.29 -10.33
C THR A 137 9.80 2.36 -10.19
N TYR A 138 9.20 2.28 -9.00
CA TYR A 138 8.03 1.45 -8.76
C TYR A 138 6.72 2.07 -9.29
N ALA A 139 6.62 3.39 -9.36
CA ALA A 139 5.52 4.07 -10.07
C ALA A 139 5.52 3.74 -11.58
N LYS A 140 6.70 3.74 -12.22
CA LYS A 140 6.84 3.29 -13.61
C LYS A 140 6.49 1.81 -13.79
N ALA A 141 6.93 0.95 -12.86
CA ALA A 141 6.57 -0.46 -12.86
C ALA A 141 5.05 -0.65 -12.68
N ALA A 142 4.41 0.14 -11.82
CA ALA A 142 2.96 0.12 -11.64
C ALA A 142 2.22 0.49 -12.93
N THR A 143 2.73 1.46 -13.68
CA THR A 143 2.19 1.83 -15.00
C THR A 143 2.38 0.71 -16.02
N GLU A 144 3.59 0.14 -16.10
CA GLU A 144 3.92 -0.98 -17.00
C GLU A 144 3.01 -2.20 -16.77
N LEU A 145 2.69 -2.48 -15.52
CA LEU A 145 1.85 -3.60 -15.11
C LEU A 145 0.35 -3.30 -15.13
N ASN A 146 -0.07 -2.08 -15.39
CA ASN A 146 -1.44 -1.63 -15.14
C ASN A 146 -1.92 -2.02 -13.73
N ALA A 147 -1.04 -1.88 -12.73
CA ALA A 147 -1.42 -2.14 -11.35
C ALA A 147 -2.51 -1.16 -10.90
N GLU A 148 -3.48 -1.65 -10.12
CA GLU A 148 -4.61 -0.82 -9.68
C GLU A 148 -4.24 0.13 -8.55
N ILE A 149 -3.30 -0.26 -7.69
CA ILE A 149 -2.93 0.52 -6.50
C ILE A 149 -1.40 0.57 -6.37
N LEU A 150 -0.88 1.76 -6.08
CA LEU A 150 0.49 1.96 -5.62
C LEU A 150 0.48 2.53 -4.21
N CYS A 151 1.14 1.84 -3.29
CA CYS A 151 1.46 2.37 -1.97
C CYS A 151 2.73 3.19 -2.05
N ILE A 152 2.62 4.48 -1.75
CA ILE A 152 3.73 5.42 -1.93
C ILE A 152 4.71 5.48 -0.75
N GLY A 153 4.45 4.74 0.32
CA GLY A 153 5.31 4.63 1.50
C GLY A 153 4.66 3.78 2.57
N THR A 154 5.47 3.21 3.45
CA THR A 154 5.01 2.35 4.55
C THR A 154 5.72 2.76 5.83
N GLU A 155 4.94 3.22 6.81
CA GLU A 155 5.38 3.56 8.17
C GLU A 155 6.63 4.48 8.21
N LEU A 156 6.57 5.64 7.51
CA LEU A 156 7.68 6.58 7.38
C LEU A 156 7.41 7.89 8.14
N GLU A 157 6.75 7.83 9.31
CA GLU A 157 6.31 9.01 10.06
C GLU A 157 7.41 10.05 10.24
N GLY A 158 8.60 9.66 10.67
CA GLY A 158 9.73 10.56 10.87
C GLY A 158 10.08 11.34 9.60
N PHE A 159 10.06 10.67 8.44
CA PHE A 159 10.29 11.33 7.16
C PHE A 159 9.11 12.22 6.75
N VAL A 160 7.90 11.73 6.89
CA VAL A 160 6.67 12.48 6.52
C VAL A 160 6.56 13.78 7.30
N MET A 161 6.70 13.70 8.62
CA MET A 161 6.50 14.85 9.52
C MET A 161 7.60 15.91 9.42
N ASN A 162 8.83 15.50 9.07
CA ASN A 162 9.95 16.46 8.97
C ASN A 162 10.12 17.03 7.56
N ARG A 163 9.51 16.40 6.54
CA ARG A 163 9.65 16.82 5.14
C ARG A 163 8.31 16.92 4.38
N PRO A 164 7.31 17.64 4.92
CA PRO A 164 5.98 17.70 4.32
C PRO A 164 5.98 18.30 2.90
N ILE A 165 6.83 19.29 2.61
CA ILE A 165 6.96 19.90 1.28
C ILE A 165 7.52 18.91 0.28
N TYR A 166 8.49 18.10 0.68
CA TYR A 166 9.01 17.02 -0.17
C TYR A 166 7.91 16.01 -0.53
N TRP A 167 7.09 15.59 0.46
CA TRP A 167 6.00 14.64 0.21
C TRP A 167 4.95 15.19 -0.73
N GLN A 168 4.57 16.45 -0.61
CA GLN A 168 3.68 17.12 -1.58
C GLN A 168 4.25 17.11 -3.00
N LYS A 169 5.57 17.35 -3.13
CA LYS A 169 6.25 17.34 -4.44
C LYS A 169 6.30 15.93 -5.02
N ILE A 170 6.74 14.94 -4.24
CA ILE A 170 6.91 13.57 -4.76
C ILE A 170 5.57 12.93 -5.13
N ILE A 171 4.49 13.22 -4.41
CA ILE A 171 3.15 12.74 -4.76
C ILE A 171 2.73 13.30 -6.14
N LYS A 172 3.02 14.56 -6.44
CA LYS A 172 2.75 15.15 -7.76
C LYS A 172 3.56 14.45 -8.86
N GLU A 173 4.85 14.23 -8.64
CA GLU A 173 5.71 13.52 -9.59
C GLU A 173 5.24 12.08 -9.84
N ILE A 174 4.79 11.38 -8.79
CA ILE A 174 4.19 10.04 -8.91
C ILE A 174 2.94 10.09 -9.78
N LYS A 175 2.04 11.07 -9.57
CA LYS A 175 0.81 11.24 -10.36
C LYS A 175 1.06 11.60 -11.83
N GLU A 176 2.21 12.16 -12.17
CA GLU A 176 2.61 12.38 -13.56
C GLU A 176 2.91 11.06 -14.27
N VAL A 177 3.52 10.11 -13.58
CA VAL A 177 4.00 8.82 -14.10
C VAL A 177 2.93 7.72 -14.01
N TYR A 178 2.18 7.67 -12.91
CA TYR A 178 1.21 6.62 -12.61
C TYR A 178 -0.19 7.21 -12.45
N LYS A 179 -1.18 6.63 -13.16
CA LYS A 179 -2.57 7.13 -13.21
C LYS A 179 -3.56 6.24 -12.46
N GLY A 180 -3.10 5.17 -11.82
CA GLY A 180 -3.93 4.34 -10.95
C GLY A 180 -4.12 4.96 -9.56
N LYS A 181 -4.64 4.19 -8.63
CA LYS A 181 -4.97 4.63 -7.27
C LYS A 181 -3.75 4.69 -6.37
N LEU A 182 -3.68 5.70 -5.52
CA LEU A 182 -2.61 5.89 -4.56
C LEU A 182 -3.08 5.65 -3.13
N THR A 183 -2.21 5.07 -2.32
CA THR A 183 -2.32 5.00 -0.87
C THR A 183 -0.96 5.17 -0.21
N TYR A 184 -0.96 5.39 1.09
CA TYR A 184 0.18 5.29 1.98
C TYR A 184 -0.21 4.33 3.11
N ALA A 185 0.69 3.47 3.57
CA ALA A 185 0.43 2.54 4.66
C ALA A 185 1.00 3.11 5.96
N ALA A 186 0.16 3.79 6.73
CA ALA A 186 0.52 4.37 8.02
C ALA A 186 0.52 3.32 9.11
N ASN A 187 1.42 3.42 10.08
CA ASN A 187 1.34 2.63 11.30
C ASN A 187 0.02 2.95 12.03
N TRP A 188 -0.49 1.99 12.81
CA TRP A 188 -1.74 2.10 13.55
C TRP A 188 -1.81 3.32 14.48
N ASN A 189 -0.68 3.83 14.96
CA ASN A 189 -0.60 4.98 15.85
C ASN A 189 -0.24 6.30 15.15
N GLU A 190 0.01 6.29 13.82
CA GLU A 190 0.40 7.50 13.06
C GLU A 190 -0.65 7.98 12.07
N PHE A 191 -1.60 7.13 11.65
CA PHE A 191 -2.50 7.38 10.51
C PHE A 191 -3.28 8.69 10.61
N ASN A 192 -3.64 9.14 11.80
CA ASN A 192 -4.36 10.39 12.05
C ASN A 192 -3.47 11.65 11.95
N ARG A 193 -2.14 11.50 11.84
CA ARG A 193 -1.18 12.59 11.71
C ARG A 193 -0.64 12.79 10.30
N ILE A 194 -0.90 11.88 9.38
CA ILE A 194 -0.42 11.98 8.00
C ILE A 194 -1.08 13.16 7.29
N PRO A 195 -0.32 14.16 6.80
CA PRO A 195 -0.90 15.43 6.35
C PRO A 195 -1.44 15.42 4.92
N PHE A 196 -1.19 14.36 4.14
CA PHE A 196 -1.49 14.31 2.70
C PHE A 196 -2.57 13.30 2.30
N TRP A 197 -3.41 12.85 3.23
CA TRP A 197 -4.53 11.93 2.88
C TRP A 197 -5.43 12.47 1.77
N GLY A 198 -5.66 13.79 1.76
CA GLY A 198 -6.46 14.44 0.69
C GLY A 198 -5.86 14.35 -0.71
N GLU A 199 -4.58 13.99 -0.83
CA GLU A 199 -3.88 13.78 -2.10
C GLU A 199 -3.94 12.33 -2.59
N LEU A 200 -4.45 11.40 -1.77
CA LEU A 200 -4.49 9.97 -2.03
C LEU A 200 -5.92 9.48 -2.24
N ASP A 201 -6.06 8.28 -2.81
CA ASP A 201 -7.37 7.66 -3.06
C ASP A 201 -7.87 6.82 -1.87
N PHE A 202 -6.96 6.34 -1.03
CA PHE A 202 -7.27 5.53 0.15
C PHE A 202 -6.45 5.97 1.36
N ILE A 203 -7.06 5.91 2.53
CA ILE A 203 -6.36 5.94 3.81
C ILE A 203 -5.91 4.50 4.10
N GLY A 204 -4.60 4.27 4.14
CA GLY A 204 -4.02 2.96 4.45
C GLY A 204 -3.55 2.90 5.89
N ILE A 205 -3.92 1.86 6.61
CA ILE A 205 -3.51 1.65 7.99
C ILE A 205 -2.93 0.24 8.12
N ASP A 206 -1.66 0.12 8.52
CA ASP A 206 -1.10 -1.14 8.98
C ASP A 206 -1.65 -1.38 10.42
N ALA A 207 -2.81 -2.01 10.46
CA ALA A 207 -3.75 -2.03 11.59
C ALA A 207 -3.36 -3.05 12.68
N TYR A 208 -2.09 -3.01 13.12
CA TYR A 208 -1.58 -3.83 14.23
C TYR A 208 -1.98 -3.24 15.60
N PHE A 209 -3.24 -2.84 15.75
CA PHE A 209 -3.75 -2.25 16.97
C PHE A 209 -3.57 -3.20 18.16
N PRO A 210 -3.00 -2.72 19.29
CA PRO A 210 -2.93 -3.51 20.51
C PRO A 210 -4.32 -3.66 21.13
N LEU A 211 -4.90 -4.86 21.07
CA LEU A 211 -6.27 -5.11 21.55
C LEU A 211 -6.30 -5.64 22.98
N SER A 212 -5.22 -6.23 23.46
CA SER A 212 -5.11 -6.75 24.83
C SER A 212 -3.65 -6.95 25.22
N GLU A 213 -3.32 -6.72 26.47
CA GLU A 213 -2.02 -7.05 27.04
C GLU A 213 -1.94 -8.48 27.58
N LYS A 214 -3.06 -9.21 27.59
CA LYS A 214 -3.12 -10.58 28.07
C LYS A 214 -2.53 -11.55 27.04
N LYS A 215 -1.80 -12.55 27.50
CA LYS A 215 -1.27 -13.62 26.64
C LYS A 215 -2.36 -14.48 26.01
N SER A 216 -3.50 -14.62 26.67
CA SER A 216 -4.64 -15.44 26.23
C SER A 216 -5.93 -14.66 26.47
N PRO A 217 -6.23 -13.65 25.66
CA PRO A 217 -7.44 -12.85 25.82
C PRO A 217 -8.68 -13.64 25.35
N THR A 218 -9.81 -13.36 25.98
CA THR A 218 -11.12 -13.83 25.54
C THR A 218 -11.61 -13.03 24.32
N ILE A 219 -12.60 -13.55 23.59
CA ILE A 219 -13.25 -12.84 22.48
C ILE A 219 -13.80 -11.48 22.95
N GLN A 220 -14.45 -11.46 24.13
CA GLN A 220 -14.99 -10.21 24.70
C GLN A 220 -13.92 -9.16 25.01
N GLU A 221 -12.72 -9.59 25.42
CA GLU A 221 -11.59 -8.66 25.64
C GLU A 221 -11.04 -8.12 24.33
N PHE A 222 -10.97 -8.92 23.28
CA PHE A 222 -10.64 -8.44 21.94
C PHE A 222 -11.66 -7.44 21.41
N GLU A 223 -12.95 -7.74 21.53
CA GLU A 223 -14.03 -6.83 21.12
C GLU A 223 -13.97 -5.50 21.88
N ASN A 224 -13.71 -5.55 23.20
CA ASN A 224 -13.57 -4.35 24.01
C ASN A 224 -12.32 -3.54 23.63
N GLY A 225 -11.20 -4.22 23.37
CA GLY A 225 -9.98 -3.57 22.91
C GLY A 225 -10.13 -2.91 21.53
N TRP A 226 -10.96 -3.48 20.66
CA TRP A 226 -11.21 -2.95 19.32
C TRP A 226 -12.10 -1.71 19.30
N LYS A 227 -13.00 -1.54 20.27
CA LYS A 227 -13.97 -0.43 20.29
C LYS A 227 -13.38 0.98 20.16
N PRO A 228 -12.31 1.37 20.91
CA PRO A 228 -11.71 2.69 20.76
C PRO A 228 -11.13 2.89 19.37
N HIS A 229 -10.37 1.91 18.85
CA HIS A 229 -9.74 2.00 17.51
C HIS A 229 -10.79 2.12 16.40
N LYS A 230 -11.89 1.38 16.51
CA LYS A 230 -12.99 1.50 15.56
C LYS A 230 -13.57 2.92 15.53
N LYS A 231 -13.69 3.58 16.69
CA LYS A 231 -14.20 4.95 16.79
C LYS A 231 -13.24 5.96 16.13
N ASP A 232 -11.94 5.71 16.21
CA ASP A 232 -10.92 6.61 15.63
C ASP A 232 -10.83 6.48 14.10
N ILE A 233 -11.29 5.34 13.53
CA ILE A 233 -11.24 5.07 12.09
C ILE A 233 -12.51 5.53 11.37
N ILE A 234 -13.67 5.50 12.04
CA ILE A 234 -15.01 5.80 11.47
C ILE A 234 -15.45 7.20 11.88
#